data_fbbbe0edfaf45bafe43d3a3879177552
#
_entry.id   fbbbe0edfaf45bafe43d3a3879177552
#
_cell.length_a   1.000
_cell.length_b   1.000
_cell.length_c   1.000
_cell.angle_alpha   90.00
_cell.angle_beta   90.00
_cell.angle_gamma   90.00
#
_symmetry.space_group_name_H-M   'P 1'
#
loop_
_entity.id
_entity.type
_entity.pdbx_description
1 polymer ?
#
loop_
_entity_poly.entity_id
_entity_poly.type
_entity_poly.pdbx_seq_one_letter_code
_entity_poly.pdbx_strand_id
1 'polypeptide(L)'
;MVFESDSDIVAGVAKIFPVFFLAVAALVCITTMTRMVDEERTQIGVLKALGYSNFSIMWKYLAYSGSGAILGCGLGVLAGSVIFPQIIWFAYCIMYNFSDLLVLTLDYGTIAAIVISYTALTLLVTWYCCKQSLKEVPAELMRPKAPSVGKQIFLEKFSIWKQLKFLDKVAIRNIFRYRQRMAMMLMGIGGCTALLVTGFGLRDSVVDITGFQFEQVTVFDMAVTFDEAQTQEQQDAFRKEFRGMADQILFVEQGGIDLEFDNSVKNVNFLAVDRPLEGFIDLHTGDQPIANPGLNEAVISAGAAQSMDIAVGDTVVLRNTDLEEMTLTVSGIFDNYVHNYVIVAGQTMRQQWDRSPELMCAYVVSGSQQDVHELGAAISKYEGVLAVSVNQDTADTVGSMMSALDAVIALVVVCAGLLAGIVLYNLTNINIKERVREIATIKVLGFNAAETGAYVFKENLTLTVMGILVGLVGGKFLHAMVMSYVRIDMVTFPIQVRLSSYLVSAVLTFIAALLVDFVMYFQLDKINMAEALKSVE
;
A
#
# COMPACT_ATOMS: atom_id res chain seq x y z
N MET A 1 1.25 -23.19 -9.68
CA MET A 1 2.02 -22.60 -8.59
C MET A 1 2.32 -21.12 -8.82
N VAL A 2 3.12 -20.71 -9.81
CA VAL A 2 3.45 -19.26 -9.99
C VAL A 2 2.22 -18.41 -10.24
N PHE A 3 1.34 -18.79 -11.17
CA PHE A 3 0.09 -18.08 -11.45
C PHE A 3 -0.86 -17.99 -10.23
N GLU A 4 -0.92 -19.00 -9.38
CA GLU A 4 -1.70 -18.97 -8.14
C GLU A 4 -1.14 -17.94 -7.16
N SER A 5 0.19 -17.90 -6.99
CA SER A 5 0.84 -16.92 -6.12
C SER A 5 0.58 -15.48 -6.57
N ASP A 6 0.67 -15.21 -7.89
CA ASP A 6 0.36 -13.89 -8.45
C ASP A 6 -1.12 -13.52 -8.25
N SER A 7 -2.00 -14.50 -8.45
CA SER A 7 -3.44 -14.31 -8.20
C SER A 7 -3.74 -13.99 -6.73
N ASP A 8 -3.01 -14.60 -5.78
CA ASP A 8 -3.17 -14.36 -4.36
C ASP A 8 -2.70 -12.96 -3.94
N ILE A 9 -1.64 -12.42 -4.56
CA ILE A 9 -1.22 -11.02 -4.37
C ILE A 9 -2.34 -10.08 -4.79
N VAL A 10 -2.84 -10.26 -6.01
CA VAL A 10 -3.94 -9.43 -6.55
C VAL A 10 -5.19 -9.55 -5.68
N ALA A 11 -5.52 -10.75 -5.20
CA ALA A 11 -6.64 -10.99 -4.32
C ALA A 11 -6.44 -10.32 -2.94
N GLY A 12 -5.23 -10.31 -2.39
CA GLY A 12 -4.88 -9.60 -1.16
C GLY A 12 -5.11 -8.09 -1.29
N VAL A 13 -4.60 -7.50 -2.35
CA VAL A 13 -4.81 -6.07 -2.68
C VAL A 13 -6.30 -5.80 -2.87
N ALA A 14 -7.01 -6.64 -3.64
CA ALA A 14 -8.44 -6.49 -3.93
C ALA A 14 -9.34 -6.59 -2.69
N LYS A 15 -8.92 -7.23 -1.61
CA LYS A 15 -9.69 -7.29 -0.35
C LYS A 15 -9.60 -6.00 0.47
N ILE A 16 -8.47 -5.31 0.44
CA ILE A 16 -8.19 -4.20 1.35
C ILE A 16 -8.55 -2.84 0.73
N PHE A 17 -8.17 -2.59 -0.50
CA PHE A 17 -8.41 -1.30 -1.15
C PHE A 17 -9.90 -0.88 -1.21
N PRO A 18 -10.86 -1.78 -1.49
CA PRO A 18 -12.29 -1.42 -1.45
C PRO A 18 -12.76 -0.90 -0.10
N VAL A 19 -12.20 -1.41 1.02
CA VAL A 19 -12.55 -0.93 2.37
C VAL A 19 -12.14 0.53 2.55
N PHE A 20 -10.96 0.91 2.07
CA PHE A 20 -10.51 2.31 2.12
C PHE A 20 -11.27 3.21 1.18
N PHE A 21 -11.54 2.77 -0.04
CA PHE A 21 -12.41 3.52 -0.95
C PHE A 21 -13.80 3.73 -0.34
N LEU A 22 -14.34 2.73 0.33
CA LEU A 22 -15.60 2.81 1.05
C LEU A 22 -15.54 3.83 2.20
N ALA A 23 -14.45 3.85 2.98
CA ALA A 23 -14.25 4.80 4.06
C ALA A 23 -14.16 6.26 3.56
N VAL A 24 -13.43 6.49 2.46
CA VAL A 24 -13.34 7.82 1.83
C VAL A 24 -14.70 8.22 1.24
N ALA A 25 -15.41 7.30 0.59
CA ALA A 25 -16.75 7.57 0.07
C ALA A 25 -17.76 7.91 1.19
N ALA A 26 -17.68 7.20 2.34
CA ALA A 26 -18.48 7.53 3.51
C ALA A 26 -18.19 8.95 4.03
N LEU A 27 -16.91 9.34 4.08
CA LEU A 27 -16.50 10.68 4.48
C LEU A 27 -17.08 11.75 3.55
N VAL A 28 -17.01 11.53 2.23
CA VAL A 28 -17.60 12.44 1.23
C VAL A 28 -19.12 12.49 1.39
N CYS A 29 -19.76 11.35 1.64
CA CYS A 29 -21.20 11.31 1.88
C CYS A 29 -21.59 12.07 3.14
N ILE A 30 -20.87 11.88 4.27
CA ILE A 30 -21.10 12.63 5.52
C ILE A 30 -21.00 14.14 5.27
N THR A 31 -19.93 14.58 4.60
CA THR A 31 -19.71 16.00 4.34
C THR A 31 -20.80 16.61 3.48
N THR A 32 -21.17 15.91 2.39
CA THR A 32 -22.17 16.39 1.43
C THR A 32 -23.57 16.40 2.05
N MET A 33 -23.95 15.35 2.77
CA MET A 33 -25.27 15.25 3.39
C MET A 33 -25.45 16.22 4.55
N THR A 34 -24.44 16.36 5.42
CA THR A 34 -24.48 17.36 6.50
C THR A 34 -24.69 18.76 5.94
N ARG A 35 -23.99 19.10 4.87
CA ARG A 35 -24.13 20.39 4.21
C ARG A 35 -25.51 20.57 3.58
N MET A 36 -25.98 19.59 2.82
CA MET A 36 -27.29 19.66 2.16
C MET A 36 -28.43 19.88 3.18
N VAL A 37 -28.35 19.18 4.31
CA VAL A 37 -29.32 19.34 5.41
C VAL A 37 -29.18 20.71 6.08
N ASP A 38 -27.97 21.24 6.25
CA ASP A 38 -27.74 22.58 6.80
C ASP A 38 -28.21 23.70 5.86
N GLU A 39 -28.03 23.57 4.54
CA GLU A 39 -28.52 24.52 3.53
C GLU A 39 -30.05 24.56 3.48
N GLU A 40 -30.72 23.40 3.61
CA GLU A 40 -32.18 23.30 3.59
C GLU A 40 -32.83 23.43 4.99
N ARG A 41 -32.07 23.85 6.00
CA ARG A 41 -32.51 23.88 7.39
C ARG A 41 -33.82 24.68 7.59
N THR A 42 -33.96 25.84 6.91
CA THR A 42 -35.18 26.66 6.98
C THR A 42 -36.38 25.91 6.37
N GLN A 43 -36.21 25.24 5.24
CA GLN A 43 -37.27 24.42 4.62
C GLN A 43 -37.70 23.26 5.53
N ILE A 44 -36.71 22.59 6.14
CA ILE A 44 -36.95 21.53 7.13
C ILE A 44 -37.76 22.07 8.30
N GLY A 45 -37.41 23.27 8.81
CA GLY A 45 -38.13 23.95 9.88
C GLY A 45 -39.59 24.24 9.53
N VAL A 46 -39.83 24.76 8.32
CA VAL A 46 -41.19 25.02 7.80
C VAL A 46 -42.00 23.74 7.67
N LEU A 47 -41.44 22.70 7.05
CA LEU A 47 -42.15 21.42 6.92
C LEU A 47 -42.51 20.81 8.28
N LYS A 48 -41.60 20.92 9.24
CA LYS A 48 -41.82 20.43 10.59
C LYS A 48 -42.87 21.27 11.35
N ALA A 49 -42.90 22.59 11.13
CA ALA A 49 -43.93 23.46 11.66
C ALA A 49 -45.33 23.17 11.06
N LEU A 50 -45.39 22.73 9.79
CA LEU A 50 -46.63 22.29 9.10
C LEU A 50 -47.10 20.91 9.53
N GLY A 51 -46.36 20.21 10.44
CA GLY A 51 -46.78 18.92 10.99
C GLY A 51 -46.27 17.68 10.21
N TYR A 52 -45.39 17.84 9.26
CA TYR A 52 -44.79 16.68 8.60
C TYR A 52 -43.95 15.85 9.58
N SER A 53 -44.06 14.52 9.49
CA SER A 53 -43.29 13.62 10.34
C SER A 53 -41.80 13.68 10.02
N ASN A 54 -40.97 13.47 11.02
CA ASN A 54 -39.49 13.42 10.83
C ASN A 54 -39.08 12.38 9.77
N PHE A 55 -39.82 11.27 9.68
CA PHE A 55 -39.56 10.21 8.69
C PHE A 55 -39.88 10.69 7.28
N SER A 56 -41.01 11.40 7.08
CA SER A 56 -41.40 11.93 5.78
C SER A 56 -40.39 12.95 5.24
N ILE A 57 -39.85 13.80 6.11
CA ILE A 57 -38.82 14.78 5.75
C ILE A 57 -37.51 14.05 5.42
N MET A 58 -37.12 13.06 6.23
CA MET A 58 -35.88 12.29 6.05
C MET A 58 -35.89 11.47 4.77
N TRP A 59 -37.07 10.97 4.34
CA TRP A 59 -37.23 10.16 3.12
C TRP A 59 -36.75 10.88 1.86
N LYS A 60 -36.91 12.18 1.75
CA LYS A 60 -36.38 12.99 0.65
C LYS A 60 -34.85 12.85 0.51
N TYR A 61 -34.15 12.92 1.62
CA TYR A 61 -32.67 12.83 1.64
C TYR A 61 -32.18 11.40 1.42
N LEU A 62 -32.90 10.42 1.99
CA LEU A 62 -32.60 8.99 1.78
C LEU A 62 -32.82 8.59 0.33
N ALA A 63 -33.91 9.06 -0.30
CA ALA A 63 -34.17 8.79 -1.72
C ALA A 63 -33.11 9.42 -2.63
N TYR A 64 -32.69 10.66 -2.31
CA TYR A 64 -31.62 11.34 -3.05
C TYR A 64 -30.28 10.60 -2.95
N SER A 65 -29.81 10.32 -1.72
CA SER A 65 -28.54 9.62 -1.52
C SER A 65 -28.58 8.18 -2.00
N GLY A 66 -29.71 7.48 -1.80
CA GLY A 66 -29.90 6.10 -2.26
C GLY A 66 -29.91 5.97 -3.78
N SER A 67 -30.61 6.88 -4.49
CA SER A 67 -30.60 6.88 -5.96
C SER A 67 -29.19 7.16 -6.51
N GLY A 68 -28.47 8.11 -5.91
CA GLY A 68 -27.07 8.39 -6.26
C GLY A 68 -26.15 7.19 -6.03
N ALA A 69 -26.32 6.49 -4.90
CA ALA A 69 -25.55 5.29 -4.58
C ALA A 69 -25.82 4.15 -5.58
N ILE A 70 -27.09 3.88 -5.88
CA ILE A 70 -27.47 2.81 -6.81
C ILE A 70 -26.96 3.10 -8.23
N LEU A 71 -27.12 4.33 -8.71
CA LEU A 71 -26.62 4.74 -10.03
C LEU A 71 -25.09 4.68 -10.09
N GLY A 72 -24.42 5.17 -9.04
CA GLY A 72 -22.95 5.12 -8.93
C GLY A 72 -22.42 3.69 -8.90
N CYS A 73 -23.04 2.82 -8.11
CA CYS A 73 -22.70 1.39 -8.08
C CYS A 73 -22.95 0.72 -9.44
N GLY A 74 -24.07 1.00 -10.10
CA GLY A 74 -24.38 0.44 -11.42
C GLY A 74 -23.34 0.82 -12.47
N LEU A 75 -22.99 2.11 -12.55
CA LEU A 75 -21.93 2.60 -13.45
C LEU A 75 -20.56 2.04 -13.07
N GLY A 76 -20.25 1.96 -11.77
CA GLY A 76 -18.99 1.40 -11.27
C GLY A 76 -18.84 -0.09 -11.58
N VAL A 77 -19.90 -0.87 -11.42
CA VAL A 77 -19.91 -2.30 -11.80
C VAL A 77 -19.72 -2.46 -13.29
N LEU A 78 -20.48 -1.71 -14.12
CA LEU A 78 -20.36 -1.78 -15.58
C LEU A 78 -18.96 -1.41 -16.08
N ALA A 79 -18.42 -0.30 -15.60
CA ALA A 79 -17.09 0.15 -16.00
C ALA A 79 -15.99 -0.77 -15.44
N GLY A 80 -16.08 -1.11 -14.15
CA GLY A 80 -15.06 -1.91 -13.47
C GLY A 80 -14.99 -3.34 -13.98
N SER A 81 -16.13 -3.98 -14.25
CA SER A 81 -16.16 -5.35 -14.77
C SER A 81 -15.63 -5.50 -16.21
N VAL A 82 -15.52 -4.40 -16.95
CA VAL A 82 -14.94 -4.42 -18.31
C VAL A 82 -13.49 -3.96 -18.28
N ILE A 83 -13.21 -2.82 -17.67
CA ILE A 83 -11.89 -2.16 -17.75
C ILE A 83 -10.82 -2.94 -16.95
N PHE A 84 -11.12 -3.30 -15.70
CA PHE A 84 -10.11 -3.92 -14.82
C PHE A 84 -9.65 -5.30 -15.31
N PRO A 85 -10.55 -6.23 -15.68
CA PRO A 85 -10.11 -7.52 -16.22
C PRO A 85 -9.29 -7.40 -17.50
N GLN A 86 -9.60 -6.42 -18.38
CA GLN A 86 -8.84 -6.22 -19.60
C GLN A 86 -7.41 -5.70 -19.34
N ILE A 87 -7.24 -4.78 -18.38
CA ILE A 87 -5.92 -4.26 -18.00
C ILE A 87 -5.09 -5.37 -17.37
N ILE A 88 -5.68 -6.15 -16.45
CA ILE A 88 -5.02 -7.27 -15.79
C ILE A 88 -4.68 -8.36 -16.81
N TRP A 89 -5.60 -8.70 -17.70
CA TRP A 89 -5.37 -9.67 -18.77
C TRP A 89 -4.20 -9.25 -19.67
N PHE A 90 -4.18 -7.98 -20.09
CA PHE A 90 -3.09 -7.46 -20.91
C PHE A 90 -1.74 -7.56 -20.19
N ALA A 91 -1.69 -7.28 -18.89
CA ALA A 91 -0.49 -7.41 -18.07
C ALA A 91 -0.01 -8.87 -18.00
N TYR A 92 -0.93 -9.81 -17.78
CA TYR A 92 -0.60 -11.24 -17.72
C TYR A 92 -0.24 -11.84 -19.10
N CYS A 93 -0.77 -11.33 -20.21
CA CYS A 93 -0.38 -11.77 -21.55
C CYS A 93 1.08 -11.43 -21.90
N ILE A 94 1.70 -10.48 -21.19
CA ILE A 94 3.13 -10.18 -21.35
C ILE A 94 3.99 -11.31 -20.76
N MET A 95 3.52 -11.93 -19.68
CA MET A 95 4.25 -12.98 -18.94
C MET A 95 3.92 -14.38 -19.41
N TYR A 96 2.64 -14.64 -19.64
CA TYR A 96 2.13 -15.97 -19.93
C TYR A 96 1.60 -16.02 -21.36
N ASN A 97 1.93 -17.06 -22.08
CA ASN A 97 1.43 -17.29 -23.44
C ASN A 97 0.01 -17.87 -23.36
N PHE A 98 -0.99 -17.03 -23.02
CA PHE A 98 -2.37 -17.45 -22.99
C PHE A 98 -2.98 -17.50 -24.39
N SER A 99 -3.92 -18.42 -24.61
CA SER A 99 -4.77 -18.42 -25.81
C SER A 99 -5.70 -17.21 -25.81
N ASP A 100 -5.96 -16.64 -26.99
CA ASP A 100 -6.56 -15.32 -27.26
C ASP A 100 -7.97 -15.01 -26.71
N LEU A 101 -8.53 -15.77 -25.80
CA LEU A 101 -9.90 -15.59 -25.33
C LEU A 101 -9.98 -15.36 -23.84
N LEU A 102 -10.17 -14.07 -23.46
CA LEU A 102 -10.58 -13.70 -22.12
C LEU A 102 -12.04 -14.09 -21.89
N VAL A 103 -12.30 -15.08 -21.04
CA VAL A 103 -13.64 -15.42 -20.59
C VAL A 103 -13.95 -14.64 -19.31
N LEU A 104 -14.77 -13.60 -19.43
CA LEU A 104 -15.22 -12.81 -18.27
C LEU A 104 -16.25 -13.61 -17.47
N THR A 105 -15.87 -14.11 -16.31
CA THR A 105 -16.79 -14.68 -15.33
C THR A 105 -17.08 -13.64 -14.25
N LEU A 106 -18.35 -13.23 -14.12
CA LEU A 106 -18.76 -12.27 -13.09
C LEU A 106 -19.26 -13.03 -11.86
N ASP A 107 -18.64 -12.76 -10.72
CA ASP A 107 -19.17 -13.23 -9.44
C ASP A 107 -20.29 -12.30 -8.95
N TYR A 108 -21.53 -12.66 -9.29
CA TYR A 108 -22.72 -11.91 -8.90
C TYR A 108 -22.89 -11.81 -7.37
N GLY A 109 -22.35 -12.78 -6.61
CA GLY A 109 -22.41 -12.77 -5.15
C GLY A 109 -21.58 -11.63 -4.56
N THR A 110 -20.33 -11.53 -4.98
CA THR A 110 -19.41 -10.44 -4.56
C THR A 110 -19.90 -9.07 -5.04
N ILE A 111 -20.40 -8.97 -6.29
CA ILE A 111 -20.97 -7.72 -6.81
C ILE A 111 -22.15 -7.27 -5.95
N ALA A 112 -23.11 -8.18 -5.67
CA ALA A 112 -24.26 -7.86 -4.83
C ALA A 112 -23.85 -7.43 -3.42
N ALA A 113 -22.87 -8.11 -2.80
CA ALA A 113 -22.36 -7.77 -1.49
C ALA A 113 -21.76 -6.36 -1.45
N ILE A 114 -20.98 -5.98 -2.47
CA ILE A 114 -20.38 -4.64 -2.58
C ILE A 114 -21.46 -3.57 -2.76
N VAL A 115 -22.41 -3.77 -3.67
CA VAL A 115 -23.51 -2.83 -3.95
C VAL A 115 -24.38 -2.63 -2.71
N ILE A 116 -24.72 -3.72 -2.02
CA ILE A 116 -25.52 -3.67 -0.79
C ILE A 116 -24.77 -2.96 0.32
N SER A 117 -23.50 -3.29 0.54
CA SER A 117 -22.66 -2.67 1.59
C SER A 117 -22.52 -1.17 1.38
N TYR A 118 -22.20 -0.75 0.15
CA TYR A 118 -22.03 0.66 -0.19
C TYR A 118 -23.34 1.44 -0.06
N THR A 119 -24.45 0.89 -0.58
CA THR A 119 -25.78 1.52 -0.49
C THR A 119 -26.24 1.60 0.96
N ALA A 120 -26.08 0.53 1.73
CA ALA A 120 -26.42 0.51 3.15
C ALA A 120 -25.62 1.54 3.95
N LEU A 121 -24.31 1.63 3.71
CA LEU A 121 -23.44 2.62 4.35
C LEU A 121 -23.90 4.05 4.02
N THR A 122 -24.16 4.34 2.75
CA THR A 122 -24.62 5.67 2.29
C THR A 122 -25.97 6.05 2.94
N LEU A 123 -26.90 5.11 3.02
CA LEU A 123 -28.19 5.33 3.68
C LEU A 123 -28.06 5.51 5.19
N LEU A 124 -27.20 4.74 5.86
CA LEU A 124 -26.92 4.87 7.28
C LEU A 124 -26.30 6.23 7.63
N VAL A 125 -25.33 6.66 6.84
CA VAL A 125 -24.70 7.98 6.97
C VAL A 125 -25.72 9.09 6.79
N THR A 126 -26.52 9.02 5.74
CA THR A 126 -27.58 10.01 5.48
C THR A 126 -28.62 10.05 6.59
N TRP A 127 -29.05 8.88 7.07
CA TRP A 127 -29.97 8.79 8.20
C TRP A 127 -29.40 9.43 9.46
N TYR A 128 -28.12 9.18 9.76
CA TYR A 128 -27.43 9.78 10.92
C TYR A 128 -27.38 11.30 10.82
N CYS A 129 -26.96 11.84 9.67
CA CYS A 129 -26.87 13.30 9.44
C CYS A 129 -28.25 13.97 9.56
N CYS A 130 -29.28 13.41 8.94
CA CYS A 130 -30.65 13.95 9.02
C CYS A 130 -31.20 13.86 10.44
N LYS A 131 -31.01 12.74 11.14
CA LYS A 131 -31.48 12.55 12.50
C LYS A 131 -30.92 13.60 13.47
N GLN A 132 -29.66 14.00 13.28
CA GLN A 132 -29.02 15.01 14.12
C GLN A 132 -29.69 16.38 13.96
N SER A 133 -29.96 16.82 12.74
CA SER A 133 -30.62 18.10 12.45
C SER A 133 -32.11 18.07 12.79
N LEU A 134 -32.80 16.95 12.58
CA LEU A 134 -34.22 16.81 12.92
C LEU A 134 -34.51 16.75 14.43
N LYS A 135 -33.53 16.68 15.30
CA LYS A 135 -33.72 16.84 16.76
C LYS A 135 -34.01 18.28 17.20
N GLU A 136 -33.59 19.26 16.40
CA GLU A 136 -33.81 20.67 16.71
C GLU A 136 -35.30 21.04 16.56
N VAL A 137 -35.78 22.01 17.36
CA VAL A 137 -37.16 22.47 17.26
C VAL A 137 -37.35 23.37 16.03
N PRO A 138 -38.58 23.45 15.44
CA PRO A 138 -38.85 24.24 14.24
C PRO A 138 -38.38 25.70 14.34
N ALA A 139 -38.58 26.34 15.48
CA ALA A 139 -38.16 27.72 15.70
C ALA A 139 -36.65 27.95 15.67
N GLU A 140 -35.86 26.96 16.09
CA GLU A 140 -34.38 27.01 15.99
C GLU A 140 -33.91 26.73 14.57
N LEU A 141 -34.59 25.82 13.84
CA LEU A 141 -34.28 25.53 12.45
C LEU A 141 -34.50 26.73 11.52
N MET A 142 -35.47 27.57 11.81
CA MET A 142 -35.76 28.75 11.01
C MET A 142 -34.85 29.96 11.35
N ARG A 143 -34.11 29.91 12.46
CA ARG A 143 -33.15 30.98 12.82
C ARG A 143 -31.79 30.72 12.20
N PRO A 144 -31.09 31.76 11.69
CA PRO A 144 -29.71 31.65 11.28
C PRO A 144 -28.83 31.13 12.41
N LYS A 145 -27.92 30.19 12.16
CA LYS A 145 -26.93 29.75 13.16
C LYS A 145 -26.08 30.94 13.60
N ALA A 146 -25.96 31.15 14.89
CA ALA A 146 -25.06 32.18 15.43
C ALA A 146 -23.60 31.86 15.05
N PRO A 147 -22.80 32.88 14.67
CA PRO A 147 -21.40 32.67 14.37
C PRO A 147 -20.66 32.08 15.57
N SER A 148 -19.80 31.08 15.32
CA SER A 148 -18.99 30.49 16.40
C SER A 148 -18.04 31.53 16.99
N VAL A 149 -18.00 31.65 18.33
CA VAL A 149 -17.08 32.54 19.04
C VAL A 149 -15.66 32.03 18.85
N GLY A 150 -14.78 32.85 18.29
CA GLY A 150 -13.37 32.52 18.10
C GLY A 150 -12.63 32.35 19.41
N LYS A 151 -12.01 31.22 19.65
CA LYS A 151 -11.08 30.98 20.78
C LYS A 151 -9.64 31.27 20.33
N GLN A 152 -8.79 31.71 21.28
CA GLN A 152 -7.35 31.85 21.01
C GLN A 152 -6.75 30.53 20.54
N ILE A 153 -5.90 30.60 19.51
CA ILE A 153 -5.27 29.42 18.89
C ILE A 153 -3.90 29.18 19.54
N PHE A 154 -3.56 27.93 19.79
CA PHE A 154 -2.26 27.52 20.34
C PHE A 154 -1.06 28.08 19.54
N LEU A 155 -1.21 28.18 18.22
CA LEU A 155 -0.18 28.73 17.30
C LEU A 155 0.14 30.21 17.57
N GLU A 156 -0.76 30.98 18.19
CA GLU A 156 -0.52 32.40 18.53
C GLU A 156 0.59 32.58 19.58
N LYS A 157 0.93 31.51 20.31
CA LYS A 157 1.99 31.52 21.33
C LYS A 157 3.40 31.35 20.73
N PHE A 158 3.51 30.90 19.48
CA PHE A 158 4.81 30.68 18.84
C PHE A 158 5.37 31.94 18.19
N SER A 159 6.70 32.12 18.22
CA SER A 159 7.41 33.26 17.64
C SER A 159 7.15 33.42 16.13
N ILE A 160 6.91 32.31 15.41
CA ILE A 160 6.60 32.27 13.97
C ILE A 160 5.33 33.08 13.66
N TRP A 161 4.35 33.15 14.60
CA TRP A 161 3.13 33.93 14.43
C TRP A 161 3.39 35.41 14.18
N LYS A 162 4.44 35.98 14.78
CA LYS A 162 4.78 37.41 14.64
C LYS A 162 5.24 37.76 13.22
N GLN A 163 5.86 36.83 12.51
CA GLN A 163 6.43 37.00 11.16
C GLN A 163 5.40 36.82 10.03
N LEU A 164 4.23 36.23 10.32
CA LEU A 164 3.20 35.98 9.32
C LEU A 164 2.53 37.31 8.88
N LYS A 165 2.21 37.41 7.58
CA LYS A 165 1.43 38.51 7.01
C LYS A 165 -0.01 38.49 7.55
N PHE A 166 -0.69 39.62 7.48
CA PHE A 166 -2.07 39.79 8.00
C PHE A 166 -3.03 38.73 7.40
N LEU A 167 -3.00 38.53 6.09
CA LEU A 167 -3.85 37.55 5.40
C LEU A 167 -3.60 36.11 5.87
N ASP A 168 -2.34 35.76 6.16
CA ASP A 168 -1.99 34.43 6.69
C ASP A 168 -2.55 34.20 8.08
N LYS A 169 -2.44 35.22 8.93
CA LYS A 169 -3.02 35.17 10.28
C LYS A 169 -4.53 34.99 10.25
N VAL A 170 -5.20 35.72 9.34
CA VAL A 170 -6.66 35.60 9.17
C VAL A 170 -7.04 34.23 8.67
N ALA A 171 -6.34 33.70 7.63
CA ALA A 171 -6.58 32.37 7.08
C ALA A 171 -6.42 31.27 8.15
N ILE A 172 -5.33 31.28 8.90
CA ILE A 172 -5.09 30.31 9.97
C ILE A 172 -6.15 30.41 11.07
N ARG A 173 -6.53 31.64 11.50
CA ARG A 173 -7.62 31.82 12.47
C ARG A 173 -8.94 31.25 11.99
N ASN A 174 -9.26 31.43 10.71
CA ASN A 174 -10.48 30.90 10.13
C ASN A 174 -10.46 29.36 10.09
N ILE A 175 -9.33 28.74 9.72
CA ILE A 175 -9.16 27.29 9.73
C ILE A 175 -9.50 26.71 11.11
N PHE A 176 -8.89 27.24 12.16
CA PHE A 176 -9.10 26.74 13.53
C PHE A 176 -10.44 27.15 14.18
N ARG A 177 -11.08 28.18 13.64
CA ARG A 177 -12.43 28.57 14.04
C ARG A 177 -13.47 27.54 13.65
N TYR A 178 -13.34 26.96 12.45
CA TYR A 178 -14.26 25.96 11.90
C TYR A 178 -13.65 24.55 11.98
N ARG A 179 -13.44 24.05 13.20
CA ARG A 179 -12.74 22.78 13.48
C ARG A 179 -13.32 21.58 12.74
N GLN A 180 -14.66 21.49 12.63
CA GLN A 180 -15.33 20.39 11.95
C GLN A 180 -14.95 20.39 10.46
N ARG A 181 -14.96 21.54 9.80
CA ARG A 181 -14.54 21.70 8.42
C ARG A 181 -13.06 21.37 8.23
N MET A 182 -12.22 21.91 9.12
CA MET A 182 -10.78 21.57 9.11
C MET A 182 -10.56 20.06 9.20
N ALA A 183 -11.21 19.39 10.15
CA ALA A 183 -11.08 17.95 10.33
C ALA A 183 -11.55 17.17 9.08
N MET A 184 -12.67 17.57 8.48
CA MET A 184 -13.18 16.95 7.24
C MET A 184 -12.21 17.11 6.08
N MET A 185 -11.63 18.31 5.91
CA MET A 185 -10.64 18.54 4.84
C MET A 185 -9.34 17.76 5.09
N LEU A 186 -8.84 17.76 6.33
CA LEU A 186 -7.64 16.99 6.69
C LEU A 186 -7.83 15.48 6.48
N MET A 187 -8.98 14.94 6.88
CA MET A 187 -9.29 13.52 6.67
C MET A 187 -9.47 13.19 5.18
N GLY A 188 -10.16 14.05 4.43
CA GLY A 188 -10.39 13.85 3.00
C GLY A 188 -9.09 13.89 2.19
N ILE A 189 -8.34 14.98 2.31
CA ILE A 189 -7.07 15.17 1.60
C ILE A 189 -6.03 14.17 2.11
N GLY A 190 -5.94 14.01 3.44
CA GLY A 190 -5.03 13.06 4.07
C GLY A 190 -5.31 11.61 3.68
N GLY A 191 -6.60 11.22 3.63
CA GLY A 191 -7.01 9.89 3.17
C GLY A 191 -6.61 9.62 1.72
N CYS A 192 -6.82 10.58 0.82
CA CYS A 192 -6.41 10.46 -0.58
C CYS A 192 -4.89 10.38 -0.73
N THR A 193 -4.15 11.22 -0.01
CA THR A 193 -2.68 11.16 0.01
C THR A 193 -2.19 9.83 0.58
N ALA A 194 -2.83 9.33 1.64
CA ALA A 194 -2.49 8.04 2.24
C ALA A 194 -2.69 6.88 1.26
N LEU A 195 -3.78 6.90 0.47
CA LEU A 195 -4.00 5.90 -0.59
C LEU A 195 -2.93 5.95 -1.69
N LEU A 196 -2.50 7.16 -2.11
CA LEU A 196 -1.41 7.31 -3.08
C LEU A 196 -0.08 6.80 -2.52
N VAL A 197 0.27 7.16 -1.29
CA VAL A 197 1.47 6.64 -0.61
C VAL A 197 1.43 5.12 -0.50
N THR A 198 0.27 4.55 -0.17
CA THR A 198 0.11 3.09 -0.10
C THR A 198 0.27 2.44 -1.47
N GLY A 199 -0.31 3.02 -2.52
CA GLY A 199 -0.17 2.50 -3.89
C GLY A 199 1.28 2.51 -4.36
N PHE A 200 1.99 3.64 -4.21
CA PHE A 200 3.41 3.72 -4.55
C PHE A 200 4.28 2.87 -3.61
N GLY A 201 3.96 2.82 -2.32
CA GLY A 201 4.66 1.95 -1.37
C GLY A 201 4.50 0.46 -1.68
N LEU A 202 3.32 0.04 -2.17
CA LEU A 202 3.11 -1.32 -2.65
C LEU A 202 4.02 -1.62 -3.84
N ARG A 203 4.16 -0.67 -4.78
CA ARG A 203 5.09 -0.78 -5.88
C ARG A 203 6.54 -0.94 -5.39
N ASP A 204 6.98 -0.06 -4.49
CA ASP A 204 8.35 -0.14 -3.95
C ASP A 204 8.61 -1.49 -3.27
N SER A 205 7.67 -1.99 -2.48
CA SER A 205 7.79 -3.28 -1.79
C SER A 205 7.81 -4.49 -2.73
N VAL A 206 7.13 -4.43 -3.87
CA VAL A 206 7.03 -5.55 -4.83
C VAL A 206 8.18 -5.52 -5.83
N VAL A 207 8.46 -4.37 -6.44
CA VAL A 207 9.45 -4.26 -7.53
C VAL A 207 10.88 -4.39 -7.00
N ASP A 208 11.13 -3.96 -5.77
CA ASP A 208 12.48 -3.95 -5.20
C ASP A 208 12.97 -5.31 -4.70
N ILE A 209 12.09 -6.32 -4.62
CA ILE A 209 12.47 -7.67 -4.16
C ILE A 209 13.67 -8.22 -4.94
N THR A 210 13.65 -8.05 -6.25
CA THR A 210 14.74 -8.56 -7.12
C THR A 210 16.08 -7.95 -6.75
N GLY A 211 16.13 -6.62 -6.56
CA GLY A 211 17.34 -5.93 -6.13
C GLY A 211 17.80 -6.36 -4.74
N PHE A 212 16.88 -6.43 -3.78
CA PHE A 212 17.23 -6.87 -2.42
C PHE A 212 17.73 -8.32 -2.40
N GLN A 213 17.03 -9.24 -3.06
CA GLN A 213 17.41 -10.65 -3.03
C GLN A 213 18.72 -10.93 -3.76
N PHE A 214 18.86 -10.44 -5.00
CA PHE A 214 19.94 -10.84 -5.90
C PHE A 214 21.14 -9.87 -5.91
N GLU A 215 21.01 -8.66 -5.34
CA GLU A 215 22.14 -7.73 -5.20
C GLU A 215 22.67 -7.65 -3.76
N GLN A 216 21.83 -7.92 -2.73
CA GLN A 216 22.20 -7.73 -1.33
C GLN A 216 22.34 -9.05 -0.57
N VAL A 217 21.44 -10.02 -0.79
CA VAL A 217 21.44 -11.29 -0.04
C VAL A 217 22.20 -12.39 -0.76
N THR A 218 21.88 -12.64 -2.03
CA THR A 218 22.45 -13.72 -2.82
C THR A 218 23.61 -13.19 -3.66
N VAL A 219 24.84 -13.34 -3.19
CA VAL A 219 26.03 -12.76 -3.81
C VAL A 219 26.66 -13.70 -4.85
N PHE A 220 26.39 -15.03 -4.79
CA PHE A 220 26.91 -15.97 -5.77
C PHE A 220 26.23 -15.79 -7.13
N ASP A 221 26.97 -16.07 -8.22
CA ASP A 221 26.48 -15.88 -9.60
C ASP A 221 25.70 -17.08 -10.12
N MET A 222 26.02 -18.30 -9.67
CA MET A 222 25.32 -19.50 -10.09
C MET A 222 25.32 -20.61 -9.04
N ALA A 223 24.27 -21.43 -9.06
CA ALA A 223 24.16 -22.67 -8.32
C ALA A 223 24.29 -23.87 -9.28
N VAL A 224 25.20 -24.78 -8.96
CA VAL A 224 25.47 -26.00 -9.72
C VAL A 224 24.94 -27.17 -8.92
N THR A 225 24.08 -27.99 -9.51
CA THR A 225 23.55 -29.22 -8.91
C THR A 225 24.21 -30.42 -9.54
N PHE A 226 24.69 -31.32 -8.71
CA PHE A 226 25.33 -32.58 -9.13
C PHE A 226 24.34 -33.74 -8.99
N ASP A 227 24.58 -34.80 -9.76
CA ASP A 227 23.81 -36.07 -9.74
C ASP A 227 24.10 -36.90 -8.49
N GLU A 228 25.32 -36.79 -7.93
CA GLU A 228 25.76 -37.47 -6.72
C GLU A 228 26.51 -36.51 -5.76
N ALA A 229 26.56 -36.87 -4.48
CA ALA A 229 27.29 -36.10 -3.47
C ALA A 229 28.79 -36.12 -3.78
N GLN A 230 29.40 -34.95 -3.84
CA GLN A 230 30.77 -34.75 -4.27
C GLN A 230 31.78 -35.09 -3.17
N THR A 231 32.63 -36.06 -3.42
CA THR A 231 33.79 -36.39 -2.56
C THR A 231 34.80 -35.25 -2.55
N GLN A 232 35.69 -35.23 -1.55
CA GLN A 232 36.71 -34.17 -1.44
C GLN A 232 37.62 -34.13 -2.71
N GLU A 233 37.94 -35.30 -3.29
CA GLU A 233 38.75 -35.39 -4.52
C GLU A 233 38.03 -34.79 -5.72
N GLN A 234 36.73 -35.04 -5.85
CA GLN A 234 35.89 -34.47 -6.92
C GLN A 234 35.72 -32.97 -6.75
N GLN A 235 35.52 -32.49 -5.54
CA GLN A 235 35.47 -31.03 -5.23
C GLN A 235 36.80 -30.34 -5.62
N ASP A 236 37.93 -30.93 -5.29
CA ASP A 236 39.23 -30.37 -5.62
C ASP A 236 39.52 -30.45 -7.14
N ALA A 237 39.08 -31.49 -7.82
CA ALA A 237 39.14 -31.58 -9.27
C ALA A 237 38.28 -30.50 -9.94
N PHE A 238 37.04 -30.32 -9.48
CA PHE A 238 36.15 -29.27 -9.97
C PHE A 238 36.74 -27.86 -9.75
N ARG A 239 37.23 -27.57 -8.54
CA ARG A 239 37.90 -26.28 -8.24
C ARG A 239 39.13 -26.06 -9.13
N LYS A 240 39.88 -27.10 -9.45
CA LYS A 240 41.08 -27.02 -10.28
C LYS A 240 40.72 -26.77 -11.76
N GLU A 241 39.66 -27.38 -12.25
CA GLU A 241 39.20 -27.21 -13.64
C GLU A 241 38.77 -25.79 -13.93
N PHE A 242 37.99 -25.20 -12.99
CA PHE A 242 37.44 -23.84 -13.14
C PHE A 242 38.25 -22.73 -12.46
N ARG A 243 39.47 -23.03 -12.01
CA ARG A 243 40.40 -22.12 -11.32
C ARG A 243 40.84 -20.94 -12.18
N GLY A 244 40.34 -20.33 -12.92
CA GLY A 244 40.70 -19.15 -13.72
C GLY A 244 39.47 -18.47 -14.27
N MET A 245 38.32 -19.11 -14.06
CA MET A 245 37.03 -18.63 -14.49
C MET A 245 36.12 -18.31 -13.30
N ALA A 246 36.28 -19.04 -12.20
CA ALA A 246 35.59 -18.83 -10.94
C ALA A 246 36.56 -18.30 -9.87
N ASP A 247 36.16 -17.25 -9.16
CA ASP A 247 36.91 -16.69 -8.04
C ASP A 247 36.73 -17.52 -6.78
N GLN A 248 35.51 -17.96 -6.49
CA GLN A 248 35.18 -18.75 -5.31
C GLN A 248 34.17 -19.85 -5.64
N ILE A 249 34.31 -21.01 -4.97
CA ILE A 249 33.41 -22.15 -5.09
C ILE A 249 33.17 -22.75 -3.71
N LEU A 250 31.90 -22.80 -3.27
CA LEU A 250 31.44 -23.37 -2.01
C LEU A 250 30.50 -24.53 -2.27
N PHE A 251 30.88 -25.72 -1.79
CA PHE A 251 29.99 -26.89 -1.83
C PHE A 251 29.11 -26.90 -0.59
N VAL A 252 27.82 -27.19 -0.79
CA VAL A 252 26.78 -27.16 0.23
C VAL A 252 25.82 -28.35 0.07
N GLU A 253 25.19 -28.76 1.14
CA GLU A 253 23.97 -29.56 1.05
C GLU A 253 22.78 -28.62 1.02
N GLN A 254 21.96 -28.74 -0.03
CA GLN A 254 20.73 -27.99 -0.18
C GLN A 254 19.58 -28.94 -0.48
N GLY A 255 18.45 -28.77 0.19
CA GLY A 255 17.25 -29.59 0.00
C GLY A 255 16.02 -28.98 0.66
N GLY A 256 14.90 -29.70 0.61
CA GLY A 256 13.69 -29.35 1.37
C GLY A 256 13.67 -30.07 2.71
N ILE A 257 13.21 -29.38 3.76
CA ILE A 257 13.06 -29.95 5.10
C ILE A 257 11.82 -29.40 5.79
N ASP A 258 11.23 -30.18 6.68
CA ASP A 258 10.12 -29.73 7.49
C ASP A 258 10.63 -29.06 8.77
N LEU A 259 10.28 -27.78 8.93
CA LEU A 259 10.53 -26.97 10.12
C LEU A 259 9.28 -27.03 11.00
N GLU A 260 9.44 -27.52 12.22
CA GLU A 260 8.38 -27.65 13.20
C GLU A 260 8.59 -26.70 14.38
N PHE A 261 7.56 -25.93 14.71
CA PHE A 261 7.52 -25.03 15.86
C PHE A 261 6.08 -24.85 16.35
N ASP A 262 5.87 -24.95 17.65
CA ASP A 262 4.57 -24.76 18.33
C ASP A 262 3.37 -25.40 17.61
N ASN A 263 3.49 -26.70 17.28
CA ASN A 263 2.47 -27.49 16.58
C ASN A 263 2.20 -27.08 15.11
N SER A 264 3.00 -26.20 14.55
CA SER A 264 3.00 -25.82 13.13
C SER A 264 4.16 -26.49 12.41
N VAL A 265 3.92 -27.02 11.20
CA VAL A 265 4.94 -27.60 10.34
C VAL A 265 4.95 -26.86 9.02
N LYS A 266 6.13 -26.46 8.56
CA LYS A 266 6.31 -25.80 7.28
C LYS A 266 7.52 -26.35 6.55
N ASN A 267 7.34 -26.66 5.26
CA ASN A 267 8.46 -27.03 4.42
C ASN A 267 9.28 -25.79 4.04
N VAL A 268 10.59 -25.86 4.30
CA VAL A 268 11.54 -24.78 4.04
C VAL A 268 12.78 -25.34 3.32
N ASN A 269 13.52 -24.48 2.65
CA ASN A 269 14.80 -24.86 2.08
C ASN A 269 15.84 -25.02 3.18
N PHE A 270 16.48 -26.14 3.18
CA PHE A 270 17.55 -26.50 4.10
C PHE A 270 18.90 -26.21 3.45
N LEU A 271 19.81 -25.61 4.19
CA LEU A 271 21.18 -25.37 3.79
C LEU A 271 22.14 -25.78 4.88
N ALA A 272 22.96 -26.81 4.63
CA ALA A 272 24.02 -27.21 5.54
C ALA A 272 25.38 -26.84 4.97
N VAL A 273 26.22 -26.23 5.82
CA VAL A 273 27.50 -25.68 5.41
C VAL A 273 28.61 -26.06 6.40
N ASP A 274 29.76 -26.41 5.86
CA ASP A 274 30.99 -26.68 6.63
C ASP A 274 31.95 -25.47 6.66
N ARG A 275 31.68 -24.45 5.85
CA ARG A 275 32.49 -23.22 5.73
C ARG A 275 31.56 -21.99 5.86
N PRO A 276 32.11 -20.84 6.26
CA PRO A 276 31.36 -19.60 6.29
C PRO A 276 30.73 -19.25 4.94
N LEU A 277 29.52 -18.71 4.97
CA LEU A 277 28.77 -18.28 3.79
C LEU A 277 29.19 -16.91 3.25
N GLU A 278 30.13 -16.24 3.94
CA GLU A 278 30.63 -14.93 3.53
C GLU A 278 31.11 -14.92 2.06
N GLY A 279 30.61 -13.96 1.29
CA GLY A 279 30.90 -13.86 -0.14
C GLY A 279 30.01 -14.71 -1.05
N PHE A 280 29.07 -15.51 -0.49
CA PHE A 280 28.06 -16.27 -1.22
C PHE A 280 26.65 -15.86 -0.83
N ILE A 281 26.36 -15.82 0.44
CA ILE A 281 25.09 -15.32 1.01
C ILE A 281 25.44 -14.32 2.10
N ASP A 282 24.92 -13.11 1.99
CA ASP A 282 25.09 -12.09 3.02
C ASP A 282 24.00 -12.20 4.07
N LEU A 283 24.39 -12.70 5.25
CA LEU A 283 23.46 -12.88 6.38
C LEU A 283 23.34 -11.58 7.16
N HIS A 284 22.26 -10.85 6.97
CA HIS A 284 22.00 -9.58 7.67
C HIS A 284 20.53 -9.40 8.03
N THR A 285 20.26 -8.53 8.99
CA THR A 285 18.94 -7.99 9.31
C THR A 285 19.02 -6.47 9.30
N GLY A 286 18.39 -5.85 8.30
CA GLY A 286 18.61 -4.43 8.02
C GLY A 286 20.10 -4.17 7.73
N ASP A 287 20.74 -3.29 8.52
CA ASP A 287 22.17 -2.99 8.37
C ASP A 287 23.08 -3.82 9.31
N GLN A 288 22.53 -4.78 10.06
CA GLN A 288 23.28 -5.55 11.06
C GLN A 288 23.64 -6.95 10.52
N PRO A 289 24.93 -7.30 10.43
CA PRO A 289 25.37 -8.62 10.02
C PRO A 289 25.02 -9.68 11.08
N ILE A 290 24.67 -10.88 10.62
CA ILE A 290 24.38 -12.05 11.43
C ILE A 290 25.51 -13.06 11.27
N ALA A 291 25.97 -13.63 12.39
CA ALA A 291 26.98 -14.67 12.37
C ALA A 291 26.45 -15.97 11.75
N ASN A 292 27.35 -16.75 11.12
CA ASN A 292 27.00 -18.11 10.70
C ASN A 292 26.58 -18.97 11.91
N PRO A 293 25.64 -19.94 11.72
CA PRO A 293 25.17 -20.77 12.82
C PRO A 293 26.28 -21.59 13.44
N GLY A 294 26.32 -21.63 14.77
CA GLY A 294 27.22 -22.46 15.55
C GLY A 294 26.70 -23.89 15.72
N LEU A 295 27.30 -24.61 16.67
CA LEU A 295 26.87 -25.98 17.00
C LEU A 295 25.49 -25.97 17.68
N ASN A 296 24.55 -26.77 17.13
CA ASN A 296 23.15 -26.83 17.56
C ASN A 296 22.40 -25.49 17.42
N GLU A 297 22.86 -24.65 16.53
CA GLU A 297 22.21 -23.38 16.19
C GLU A 297 21.66 -23.41 14.75
N ALA A 298 20.62 -22.61 14.52
CA ALA A 298 20.06 -22.36 13.20
C ALA A 298 19.93 -20.86 12.94
N VAL A 299 20.20 -20.45 11.70
CA VAL A 299 19.84 -19.13 11.18
C VAL A 299 18.66 -19.32 10.23
N ILE A 300 17.56 -18.58 10.45
CA ILE A 300 16.28 -18.75 9.74
C ILE A 300 15.97 -17.50 8.95
N SER A 301 15.37 -17.67 7.76
CA SER A 301 14.88 -16.52 6.99
C SER A 301 13.74 -15.80 7.69
N ALA A 302 13.67 -14.47 7.52
CA ALA A 302 12.62 -13.63 8.10
C ALA A 302 11.19 -14.09 7.72
N GLY A 303 11.01 -14.60 6.51
CA GLY A 303 9.73 -15.13 6.04
C GLY A 303 9.29 -16.38 6.80
N ALA A 304 10.20 -17.32 7.06
CA ALA A 304 9.91 -18.51 7.88
C ALA A 304 9.60 -18.11 9.32
N ALA A 305 10.44 -17.25 9.91
CA ALA A 305 10.27 -16.76 11.28
C ALA A 305 8.92 -16.04 11.47
N GLN A 306 8.58 -15.12 10.57
CA GLN A 306 7.31 -14.37 10.62
C GLN A 306 6.08 -15.26 10.44
N SER A 307 6.17 -16.29 9.57
CA SER A 307 5.01 -17.15 9.29
C SER A 307 4.66 -18.10 10.42
N MET A 308 5.63 -18.43 11.28
CA MET A 308 5.50 -19.35 12.39
C MET A 308 5.64 -18.68 13.76
N ASP A 309 5.81 -17.36 13.81
CA ASP A 309 6.00 -16.53 15.01
C ASP A 309 7.25 -16.96 15.84
N ILE A 310 8.35 -17.27 15.12
CA ILE A 310 9.62 -17.70 15.71
C ILE A 310 10.47 -16.46 16.04
N ALA A 311 11.04 -16.43 17.22
CA ALA A 311 11.97 -15.40 17.67
C ALA A 311 13.40 -15.95 17.86
N VAL A 312 14.38 -15.06 17.89
CA VAL A 312 15.77 -15.41 18.24
C VAL A 312 15.80 -15.93 19.68
N GLY A 313 16.39 -17.11 19.85
CA GLY A 313 16.45 -17.84 21.14
C GLY A 313 15.43 -18.96 21.26
N ASP A 314 14.45 -19.05 20.37
CA ASP A 314 13.50 -20.16 20.37
C ASP A 314 14.14 -21.47 19.92
N THR A 315 13.53 -22.58 20.33
CA THR A 315 13.97 -23.93 19.95
C THR A 315 13.04 -24.47 18.89
N VAL A 316 13.59 -24.83 17.74
CA VAL A 316 12.87 -25.40 16.60
C VAL A 316 13.33 -26.83 16.34
N VAL A 317 12.47 -27.61 15.67
CA VAL A 317 12.79 -28.98 15.27
C VAL A 317 12.78 -29.06 13.75
N LEU A 318 13.85 -29.59 13.17
CA LEU A 318 13.92 -29.93 11.75
C LEU A 318 13.69 -31.43 11.59
N ARG A 319 12.83 -31.80 10.65
CA ARG A 319 12.54 -33.21 10.34
C ARG A 319 12.84 -33.48 8.87
N ASN A 320 13.71 -34.45 8.61
CA ASN A 320 14.05 -34.87 7.26
C ASN A 320 13.00 -35.86 6.69
N THR A 321 13.21 -36.29 5.44
CA THR A 321 12.35 -37.27 4.76
C THR A 321 12.35 -38.66 5.43
N ASP A 322 13.39 -38.98 6.18
CA ASP A 322 13.54 -40.26 6.92
C ASP A 322 12.93 -40.16 8.34
N LEU A 323 12.25 -39.04 8.63
CA LEU A 323 11.64 -38.73 9.93
C LEU A 323 12.64 -38.60 11.08
N GLU A 324 13.91 -38.37 10.80
CA GLU A 324 14.90 -38.01 11.80
C GLU A 324 14.74 -36.56 12.23
N GLU A 325 14.83 -36.32 13.52
CA GLU A 325 14.62 -34.99 14.11
C GLU A 325 15.96 -34.35 14.53
N MET A 326 16.07 -33.04 14.31
CA MET A 326 17.18 -32.22 14.76
C MET A 326 16.65 -31.03 15.56
N THR A 327 17.06 -30.90 16.81
CA THR A 327 16.63 -29.81 17.70
C THR A 327 17.68 -28.71 17.70
N LEU A 328 17.26 -27.48 17.37
CA LEU A 328 18.14 -26.35 17.18
C LEU A 328 17.63 -25.10 17.89
N THR A 329 18.55 -24.26 18.36
CA THR A 329 18.21 -22.92 18.88
C THR A 329 18.40 -21.89 17.75
N VAL A 330 17.44 -21.02 17.55
CA VAL A 330 17.52 -19.95 16.56
C VAL A 330 18.51 -18.89 17.05
N SER A 331 19.69 -18.81 16.40
CA SER A 331 20.72 -17.83 16.73
C SER A 331 20.57 -16.52 15.98
N GLY A 332 19.85 -16.53 14.84
CA GLY A 332 19.64 -15.33 14.04
C GLY A 332 18.48 -15.48 13.05
N ILE A 333 17.88 -14.36 12.68
CA ILE A 333 16.85 -14.26 11.65
C ILE A 333 17.36 -13.29 10.60
N PHE A 334 17.62 -13.78 9.37
CA PHE A 334 18.19 -12.96 8.29
C PHE A 334 17.14 -12.55 7.26
N ASP A 335 17.35 -11.38 6.67
CA ASP A 335 16.50 -10.87 5.61
C ASP A 335 16.70 -11.70 4.34
N ASN A 336 15.66 -12.43 3.95
CA ASN A 336 15.60 -13.21 2.71
C ASN A 336 14.20 -13.11 2.14
N TYR A 337 14.11 -12.73 0.88
CA TYR A 337 12.84 -12.31 0.27
C TYR A 337 12.24 -13.38 -0.64
N VAL A 338 13.07 -14.28 -1.18
CA VAL A 338 12.62 -15.35 -2.08
C VAL A 338 12.95 -16.70 -1.43
N HIS A 339 11.94 -17.51 -1.26
CA HIS A 339 11.95 -18.77 -0.52
C HIS A 339 12.26 -18.61 0.98
N ASN A 340 11.85 -19.61 1.75
CA ASN A 340 12.16 -19.70 3.17
C ASN A 340 13.36 -20.63 3.35
N TYR A 341 14.34 -20.17 4.14
CA TYR A 341 15.56 -20.93 4.39
C TYR A 341 15.77 -21.19 5.87
N VAL A 342 16.34 -22.35 6.16
CA VAL A 342 16.99 -22.67 7.44
C VAL A 342 18.43 -23.09 7.16
N ILE A 343 19.39 -22.45 7.82
CA ILE A 343 20.83 -22.68 7.63
C ILE A 343 21.38 -23.30 8.89
N VAL A 344 22.14 -24.37 8.76
CA VAL A 344 22.76 -25.09 9.88
C VAL A 344 24.22 -25.39 9.60
N ALA A 345 25.01 -25.54 10.66
CA ALA A 345 26.40 -25.99 10.54
C ALA A 345 26.46 -27.50 10.27
N GLY A 346 27.30 -27.95 9.35
CA GLY A 346 27.51 -29.38 9.08
C GLY A 346 28.00 -30.18 10.30
N GLN A 347 28.63 -29.51 11.28
CA GLN A 347 28.98 -30.13 12.57
C GLN A 347 27.75 -30.57 13.36
N THR A 348 26.66 -29.82 13.31
CA THR A 348 25.41 -30.16 13.97
C THR A 348 24.79 -31.42 13.37
N MET A 349 24.83 -31.57 12.03
CA MET A 349 24.37 -32.77 11.35
C MET A 349 25.16 -34.01 11.78
N ARG A 350 26.48 -33.91 11.84
CA ARG A 350 27.33 -34.99 12.30
C ARG A 350 27.03 -35.41 13.74
N GLN A 351 26.63 -34.46 14.58
CA GLN A 351 26.31 -34.73 15.98
C GLN A 351 24.91 -35.31 16.19
N GLN A 352 23.89 -34.84 15.49
CA GLN A 352 22.51 -35.19 15.74
C GLN A 352 21.98 -36.26 14.77
N TRP A 353 22.43 -36.30 13.53
CA TRP A 353 22.03 -37.29 12.51
C TRP A 353 23.12 -38.32 12.20
N ASP A 354 24.27 -38.27 12.86
CA ASP A 354 25.42 -39.15 12.64
C ASP A 354 25.85 -39.28 11.15
N ARG A 355 25.60 -38.23 10.37
CA ARG A 355 26.00 -38.15 8.96
C ARG A 355 26.66 -36.81 8.61
N SER A 356 27.57 -36.84 7.64
CA SER A 356 28.13 -35.62 7.06
C SER A 356 27.20 -35.04 6.01
N PRO A 357 27.27 -33.72 5.76
CA PRO A 357 26.51 -33.09 4.68
C PRO A 357 26.72 -33.76 3.33
N GLU A 358 25.65 -34.01 2.59
CA GLU A 358 25.66 -34.51 1.22
C GLU A 358 25.83 -33.35 0.26
N LEU A 359 27.07 -33.08 -0.15
CA LEU A 359 27.45 -31.92 -0.92
C LEU A 359 27.07 -32.09 -2.42
N MET A 360 25.77 -32.02 -2.69
CA MET A 360 25.19 -32.13 -4.04
C MET A 360 25.02 -30.78 -4.76
N CYS A 361 25.31 -29.68 -4.10
CA CYS A 361 25.21 -28.35 -4.68
C CYS A 361 26.52 -27.57 -4.50
N ALA A 362 26.88 -26.72 -5.47
CA ALA A 362 27.97 -25.77 -5.35
C ALA A 362 27.53 -24.38 -5.76
N TYR A 363 27.81 -23.40 -4.90
CA TYR A 363 27.68 -21.98 -5.23
C TYR A 363 28.99 -21.48 -5.82
N VAL A 364 28.89 -20.78 -6.97
CA VAL A 364 30.04 -20.30 -7.72
C VAL A 364 29.95 -18.79 -7.87
N VAL A 365 31.06 -18.11 -7.56
CA VAL A 365 31.27 -16.70 -7.85
C VAL A 365 32.20 -16.62 -9.05
N SER A 366 31.79 -15.93 -10.12
CA SER A 366 32.56 -15.76 -11.35
C SER A 366 33.71 -14.79 -11.16
N GLY A 367 34.78 -14.94 -11.92
CA GLY A 367 35.86 -13.97 -11.95
C GLY A 367 35.43 -12.64 -12.57
N SER A 368 35.94 -11.52 -12.09
CA SER A 368 35.51 -10.14 -12.42
C SER A 368 35.57 -9.77 -13.93
N GLN A 369 36.16 -10.59 -14.78
CA GLN A 369 36.26 -10.37 -16.23
C GLN A 369 35.59 -11.51 -17.06
N GLN A 370 34.95 -12.48 -16.41
CA GLN A 370 34.36 -13.64 -17.04
C GLN A 370 32.86 -13.42 -17.28
N ASP A 371 32.39 -13.82 -18.47
CA ASP A 371 30.95 -13.88 -18.75
C ASP A 371 30.34 -15.04 -17.96
N VAL A 372 29.33 -14.74 -17.14
CA VAL A 372 28.65 -15.68 -16.26
C VAL A 372 27.98 -16.81 -17.09
N HIS A 373 27.43 -16.49 -18.26
CA HIS A 373 26.77 -17.47 -19.14
C HIS A 373 27.78 -18.37 -19.82
N GLU A 374 28.96 -17.87 -20.21
CA GLU A 374 30.03 -18.69 -20.76
C GLU A 374 30.57 -19.68 -19.70
N LEU A 375 30.75 -19.21 -18.47
CA LEU A 375 31.15 -20.06 -17.35
C LEU A 375 30.07 -21.13 -17.07
N GLY A 376 28.80 -20.75 -17.01
CA GLY A 376 27.67 -21.64 -16.79
C GLY A 376 27.59 -22.74 -17.90
N ALA A 377 27.78 -22.33 -19.16
CA ALA A 377 27.82 -23.26 -20.30
C ALA A 377 29.05 -24.20 -20.27
N ALA A 378 30.18 -23.77 -19.71
CA ALA A 378 31.34 -24.63 -19.50
C ALA A 378 31.09 -25.62 -18.35
N ILE A 379 30.54 -25.17 -17.23
CA ILE A 379 30.22 -26.02 -16.08
C ILE A 379 29.15 -27.06 -16.42
N SER A 380 28.13 -26.69 -17.21
CA SER A 380 27.07 -27.64 -17.62
C SER A 380 27.55 -28.83 -18.46
N LYS A 381 28.78 -28.77 -19.01
CA LYS A 381 29.40 -29.86 -19.74
C LYS A 381 30.29 -30.75 -18.87
N TYR A 382 30.52 -30.35 -17.63
CA TYR A 382 31.33 -31.12 -16.69
C TYR A 382 30.59 -32.41 -16.28
N GLU A 383 31.31 -33.52 -16.20
CA GLU A 383 30.75 -34.83 -15.86
C GLU A 383 30.15 -34.82 -14.44
N GLY A 384 28.93 -35.32 -14.29
CA GLY A 384 28.20 -35.33 -13.01
C GLY A 384 27.41 -34.06 -12.70
N VAL A 385 27.42 -33.03 -13.55
CA VAL A 385 26.57 -31.85 -13.40
C VAL A 385 25.18 -32.13 -13.98
N LEU A 386 24.18 -32.08 -13.12
CA LEU A 386 22.77 -32.28 -13.49
C LEU A 386 22.14 -30.96 -13.99
N ALA A 387 22.41 -29.85 -13.34
CA ALA A 387 21.85 -28.54 -13.69
C ALA A 387 22.77 -27.39 -13.25
N VAL A 388 22.73 -26.31 -14.01
CA VAL A 388 23.34 -25.01 -13.63
C VAL A 388 22.25 -23.95 -13.67
N SER A 389 22.03 -23.28 -12.56
CA SER A 389 21.10 -22.16 -12.44
C SER A 389 21.90 -20.87 -12.31
N VAL A 390 21.80 -19.99 -13.29
CA VAL A 390 22.43 -18.66 -13.26
C VAL A 390 21.52 -17.72 -12.48
N ASN A 391 22.08 -17.02 -11.50
CA ASN A 391 21.31 -16.17 -10.60
C ASN A 391 20.68 -14.97 -11.32
N GLN A 392 21.40 -14.44 -12.32
CA GLN A 392 20.89 -13.35 -13.15
C GLN A 392 19.63 -13.75 -13.93
N ASP A 393 19.59 -14.96 -14.52
CA ASP A 393 18.40 -15.46 -15.25
C ASP A 393 17.20 -15.64 -14.30
N THR A 394 17.49 -16.08 -13.06
CA THR A 394 16.46 -16.20 -12.01
C THR A 394 15.97 -14.83 -11.61
N ALA A 395 16.87 -13.86 -11.42
CA ALA A 395 16.52 -12.47 -11.12
C ALA A 395 15.66 -11.84 -12.23
N ASP A 396 16.03 -12.02 -13.48
CA ASP A 396 15.28 -11.53 -14.65
C ASP A 396 13.88 -12.16 -14.74
N THR A 397 13.78 -13.46 -14.43
CA THR A 397 12.50 -14.18 -14.38
C THR A 397 11.61 -13.62 -13.27
N VAL A 398 12.13 -13.50 -12.05
CA VAL A 398 11.39 -12.90 -10.91
C VAL A 398 11.05 -11.45 -11.21
N GLY A 399 11.97 -10.67 -11.78
CA GLY A 399 11.75 -9.28 -12.17
C GLY A 399 10.64 -9.13 -13.22
N SER A 400 10.58 -10.01 -14.20
CA SER A 400 9.51 -10.02 -15.21
C SER A 400 8.15 -10.35 -14.59
N MET A 401 8.11 -11.28 -13.64
CA MET A 401 6.90 -11.61 -12.87
C MET A 401 6.43 -10.40 -12.04
N MET A 402 7.35 -9.72 -11.36
CA MET A 402 7.01 -8.53 -10.57
C MET A 402 6.55 -7.36 -11.46
N SER A 403 7.09 -7.22 -12.68
CA SER A 403 6.68 -6.16 -13.62
C SER A 403 5.24 -6.27 -14.09
N ALA A 404 4.65 -7.47 -14.12
CA ALA A 404 3.23 -7.62 -14.42
C ALA A 404 2.33 -7.04 -13.31
N LEU A 405 2.78 -7.09 -12.05
CA LEU A 405 2.08 -6.47 -10.94
C LEU A 405 2.11 -4.93 -11.01
N ASP A 406 3.09 -4.34 -11.69
CA ASP A 406 3.15 -2.89 -11.91
C ASP A 406 1.87 -2.34 -12.57
N ALA A 407 1.28 -3.08 -13.51
CA ALA A 407 0.04 -2.66 -14.17
C ALA A 407 -1.15 -2.63 -13.19
N VAL A 408 -1.23 -3.61 -12.29
CA VAL A 408 -2.28 -3.67 -11.25
C VAL A 408 -2.09 -2.53 -10.25
N ILE A 409 -0.86 -2.29 -9.83
CA ILE A 409 -0.51 -1.21 -8.90
C ILE A 409 -0.78 0.15 -9.55
N ALA A 410 -0.38 0.34 -10.81
CA ALA A 410 -0.66 1.56 -11.56
C ALA A 410 -2.17 1.84 -11.65
N LEU A 411 -2.98 0.81 -11.87
CA LEU A 411 -4.44 0.91 -11.85
C LEU A 411 -4.95 1.43 -10.49
N VAL A 412 -4.47 0.87 -9.39
CA VAL A 412 -4.83 1.31 -8.03
C VAL A 412 -4.44 2.77 -7.80
N VAL A 413 -3.22 3.17 -8.21
CA VAL A 413 -2.73 4.54 -8.08
C VAL A 413 -3.59 5.51 -8.90
N VAL A 414 -3.96 5.15 -10.12
CA VAL A 414 -4.87 5.96 -10.97
C VAL A 414 -6.24 6.11 -10.32
N CYS A 415 -6.82 5.03 -9.80
CA CYS A 415 -8.10 5.08 -9.08
C CYS A 415 -8.03 5.96 -7.83
N ALA A 416 -6.94 5.86 -7.05
CA ALA A 416 -6.70 6.70 -5.89
C ALA A 416 -6.55 8.19 -6.28
N GLY A 417 -5.84 8.47 -7.38
CA GLY A 417 -5.68 9.83 -7.93
C GLY A 417 -6.98 10.44 -8.42
N LEU A 418 -7.80 9.68 -9.12
CA LEU A 418 -9.14 10.12 -9.55
C LEU A 418 -10.05 10.40 -8.35
N LEU A 419 -10.04 9.51 -7.36
CA LEU A 419 -10.79 9.72 -6.12
C LEU A 419 -10.30 10.99 -5.40
N ALA A 420 -9.00 11.21 -5.31
CA ALA A 420 -8.42 12.41 -4.74
C ALA A 420 -8.93 13.68 -5.44
N GLY A 421 -8.94 13.72 -6.77
CA GLY A 421 -9.48 14.82 -7.56
C GLY A 421 -10.95 15.11 -7.25
N ILE A 422 -11.78 14.07 -7.19
CA ILE A 422 -13.22 14.18 -6.88
C ILE A 422 -13.44 14.71 -5.45
N VAL A 423 -12.71 14.16 -4.47
CA VAL A 423 -12.80 14.57 -3.06
C VAL A 423 -12.37 16.02 -2.90
N LEU A 424 -11.23 16.40 -3.47
CA LEU A 424 -10.74 17.77 -3.45
C LEU A 424 -11.75 18.75 -4.08
N TYR A 425 -12.29 18.41 -5.26
CA TYR A 425 -13.32 19.22 -5.92
C TYR A 425 -14.54 19.41 -5.01
N ASN A 426 -15.04 18.32 -4.41
CA ASN A 426 -16.21 18.39 -3.52
C ASN A 426 -15.94 19.27 -2.29
N LEU A 427 -14.78 19.08 -1.63
CA LEU A 427 -14.40 19.85 -0.45
C LEU A 427 -14.18 21.33 -0.77
N THR A 428 -13.52 21.66 -1.88
CA THR A 428 -13.32 23.05 -2.33
C THR A 428 -14.65 23.72 -2.70
N ASN A 429 -15.54 23.01 -3.38
CA ASN A 429 -16.87 23.50 -3.72
C ASN A 429 -17.69 23.81 -2.45
N ILE A 430 -17.61 22.93 -1.46
CA ILE A 430 -18.23 23.17 -0.14
C ILE A 430 -17.66 24.43 0.51
N ASN A 431 -16.34 24.56 0.53
CA ASN A 431 -15.66 25.71 1.15
C ASN A 431 -16.09 27.05 0.50
N ILE A 432 -16.17 27.10 -0.83
CA ILE A 432 -16.61 28.29 -1.55
C ILE A 432 -18.07 28.63 -1.24
N LYS A 433 -18.97 27.63 -1.29
CA LYS A 433 -20.40 27.86 -1.07
C LYS A 433 -20.72 28.32 0.37
N GLU A 434 -20.02 27.80 1.37
CA GLU A 434 -20.17 28.26 2.76
C GLU A 434 -19.76 29.72 2.97
N ARG A 435 -18.91 30.26 2.08
CA ARG A 435 -18.34 31.61 2.16
C ARG A 435 -18.87 32.58 1.12
N VAL A 436 -19.90 32.20 0.38
CA VAL A 436 -20.45 33.04 -0.69
C VAL A 436 -20.73 34.46 -0.23
N ARG A 437 -21.27 34.67 0.99
CA ARG A 437 -21.52 35.98 1.55
C ARG A 437 -20.24 36.76 1.88
N GLU A 438 -19.25 36.13 2.48
CA GLU A 438 -17.93 36.75 2.75
C GLU A 438 -17.29 37.18 1.44
N ILE A 439 -17.32 36.29 0.43
CA ILE A 439 -16.80 36.52 -0.91
C ILE A 439 -17.53 37.68 -1.60
N ALA A 440 -18.86 37.71 -1.53
CA ALA A 440 -19.66 38.77 -2.09
C ALA A 440 -19.36 40.14 -1.41
N THR A 441 -19.21 40.14 -0.08
CA THR A 441 -18.84 41.35 0.67
C THR A 441 -17.48 41.90 0.23
N ILE A 442 -16.48 41.05 0.08
CA ILE A 442 -15.12 41.43 -0.39
C ILE A 442 -15.18 41.99 -1.81
N LYS A 443 -15.96 41.37 -2.71
CA LYS A 443 -16.17 41.90 -4.07
C LYS A 443 -16.86 43.26 -4.10
N VAL A 444 -17.87 43.47 -3.24
CA VAL A 444 -18.56 44.77 -3.12
C VAL A 444 -17.64 45.88 -2.56
N LEU A 445 -16.68 45.51 -1.71
CA LEU A 445 -15.64 46.43 -1.23
C LEU A 445 -14.59 46.81 -2.31
N GLY A 446 -14.72 46.30 -3.53
CA GLY A 446 -13.89 46.68 -4.67
C GLY A 446 -12.69 45.77 -4.95
N PHE A 447 -12.58 44.64 -4.25
CA PHE A 447 -11.54 43.67 -4.54
C PHE A 447 -11.81 42.98 -5.91
N ASN A 448 -10.77 42.83 -6.70
CA ASN A 448 -10.88 42.16 -8.01
C ASN A 448 -10.99 40.61 -7.83
N ALA A 449 -11.35 39.91 -8.91
CA ALA A 449 -11.54 38.47 -8.90
C ALA A 449 -10.26 37.70 -8.47
N ALA A 450 -9.07 38.20 -8.86
CA ALA A 450 -7.80 37.56 -8.51
C ALA A 450 -7.47 37.72 -7.02
N GLU A 451 -7.74 38.88 -6.43
CA GLU A 451 -7.52 39.14 -5.00
C GLU A 451 -8.48 38.34 -4.14
N THR A 452 -9.75 38.26 -4.57
CA THR A 452 -10.77 37.44 -3.90
C THR A 452 -10.43 35.95 -4.00
N GLY A 453 -9.98 35.51 -5.18
CA GLY A 453 -9.48 34.14 -5.40
C GLY A 453 -8.29 33.82 -4.49
N ALA A 454 -7.30 34.70 -4.47
CA ALA A 454 -6.12 34.51 -3.62
C ALA A 454 -6.47 34.40 -2.12
N TYR A 455 -7.48 35.12 -1.64
CA TYR A 455 -7.96 35.00 -0.27
C TYR A 455 -8.55 33.61 0.05
N VAL A 456 -9.42 33.11 -0.85
CA VAL A 456 -10.12 31.83 -0.65
C VAL A 456 -9.16 30.65 -0.83
N PHE A 457 -8.37 30.65 -1.92
CA PHE A 457 -7.51 29.53 -2.25
C PHE A 457 -6.29 29.41 -1.35
N LYS A 458 -5.85 30.49 -0.72
CA LYS A 458 -4.76 30.46 0.26
C LYS A 458 -5.11 29.60 1.48
N GLU A 459 -6.34 29.68 1.96
CA GLU A 459 -6.81 28.81 3.06
C GLU A 459 -6.90 27.36 2.59
N ASN A 460 -7.46 27.13 1.39
CA ASN A 460 -7.55 25.78 0.80
C ASN A 460 -6.17 25.15 0.63
N LEU A 461 -5.20 25.91 0.11
CA LEU A 461 -3.82 25.45 -0.06
C LEU A 461 -3.14 25.13 1.28
N THR A 462 -3.39 25.94 2.32
CA THR A 462 -2.86 25.67 3.66
C THR A 462 -3.43 24.36 4.22
N LEU A 463 -4.73 24.12 4.06
CA LEU A 463 -5.38 22.88 4.45
C LEU A 463 -4.90 21.69 3.64
N THR A 464 -4.61 21.90 2.35
CA THR A 464 -4.04 20.87 1.48
C THR A 464 -2.66 20.44 1.97
N VAL A 465 -1.77 21.38 2.28
CA VAL A 465 -0.43 21.05 2.81
C VAL A 465 -0.54 20.31 4.15
N MET A 466 -1.41 20.76 5.05
CA MET A 466 -1.65 20.05 6.31
C MET A 466 -2.22 18.65 6.09
N GLY A 467 -3.16 18.49 5.14
CA GLY A 467 -3.74 17.21 4.77
C GLY A 467 -2.70 16.26 4.18
N ILE A 468 -1.83 16.75 3.29
CA ILE A 468 -0.70 15.98 2.74
C ILE A 468 0.19 15.46 3.89
N LEU A 469 0.61 16.30 4.82
CA LEU A 469 1.45 15.87 5.94
C LEU A 469 0.79 14.77 6.78
N VAL A 470 -0.49 14.90 7.08
CA VAL A 470 -1.27 13.85 7.77
C VAL A 470 -1.36 12.59 6.91
N GLY A 471 -1.56 12.75 5.60
CA GLY A 471 -1.66 11.64 4.65
C GLY A 471 -0.35 10.88 4.46
N LEU A 472 0.80 11.56 4.46
CA LEU A 472 2.11 10.89 4.38
C LEU A 472 2.33 9.96 5.58
N VAL A 473 1.98 10.41 6.79
CA VAL A 473 2.08 9.58 8.00
C VAL A 473 1.04 8.45 7.95
N GLY A 474 -0.22 8.78 7.65
CA GLY A 474 -1.30 7.80 7.53
C GLY A 474 -1.04 6.75 6.46
N GLY A 475 -0.42 7.14 5.34
CA GLY A 475 -0.06 6.26 4.25
C GLY A 475 0.97 5.20 4.63
N LYS A 476 1.95 5.55 5.46
CA LYS A 476 2.90 4.56 6.00
C LYS A 476 2.20 3.49 6.83
N PHE A 477 1.29 3.89 7.73
CA PHE A 477 0.52 2.93 8.53
C PHE A 477 -0.40 2.07 7.66
N LEU A 478 -1.05 2.70 6.68
CA LEU A 478 -1.93 1.99 5.75
C LEU A 478 -1.15 0.99 4.89
N HIS A 479 0.02 1.39 4.36
CA HIS A 479 0.92 0.51 3.63
C HIS A 479 1.36 -0.69 4.47
N ALA A 480 1.83 -0.46 5.71
CA ALA A 480 2.22 -1.53 6.62
C ALA A 480 1.05 -2.49 6.90
N MET A 481 -0.17 -1.97 7.07
CA MET A 481 -1.36 -2.77 7.25
C MET A 481 -1.68 -3.61 5.99
N VAL A 482 -1.61 -3.03 4.79
CA VAL A 482 -1.82 -3.76 3.54
C VAL A 482 -0.81 -4.89 3.41
N MET A 483 0.49 -4.58 3.60
CA MET A 483 1.56 -5.57 3.48
C MET A 483 1.43 -6.71 4.50
N SER A 484 0.87 -6.48 5.69
CA SER A 484 0.63 -7.55 6.66
C SER A 484 -0.43 -8.57 6.22
N TYR A 485 -1.29 -8.21 5.27
CA TYR A 485 -2.29 -9.12 4.68
C TYR A 485 -1.82 -9.76 3.36
N VAL A 486 -0.87 -9.15 2.68
CA VAL A 486 -0.25 -9.70 1.46
C VAL A 486 0.83 -10.69 1.91
N ARG A 487 0.42 -11.94 2.21
CA ARG A 487 1.33 -13.02 2.60
C ARG A 487 1.34 -14.06 1.50
N ILE A 488 2.52 -14.40 1.02
CA ILE A 488 2.74 -15.47 0.06
C ILE A 488 3.76 -16.42 0.70
N ASP A 489 3.50 -17.70 0.66
CA ASP A 489 4.33 -18.70 1.35
C ASP A 489 5.79 -18.74 0.90
N MET A 490 6.07 -18.26 -0.32
CA MET A 490 7.42 -18.34 -0.91
C MET A 490 8.10 -16.97 -1.05
N VAL A 491 7.40 -15.84 -0.81
CA VAL A 491 7.94 -14.48 -1.01
C VAL A 491 7.62 -13.61 0.18
N THR A 492 8.65 -13.03 0.78
CA THR A 492 8.53 -12.05 1.86
C THR A 492 8.75 -10.65 1.31
N PHE A 493 7.76 -9.77 1.48
CA PHE A 493 7.85 -8.41 0.98
C PHE A 493 8.42 -7.47 2.04
N PRO A 494 9.41 -6.65 1.72
CA PRO A 494 9.89 -5.62 2.62
C PRO A 494 8.83 -4.53 2.83
N ILE A 495 8.58 -4.13 4.08
CA ILE A 495 7.65 -3.04 4.40
C ILE A 495 8.41 -1.71 4.31
N GLN A 496 8.79 -1.33 3.10
CA GLN A 496 9.53 -0.11 2.84
C GLN A 496 8.78 0.78 1.87
N VAL A 497 8.85 2.10 2.10
CA VAL A 497 8.35 3.11 1.16
C VAL A 497 9.50 4.06 0.89
N ARG A 498 9.90 4.18 -0.36
CA ARG A 498 10.99 5.06 -0.78
C ARG A 498 10.63 6.52 -0.55
N LEU A 499 11.63 7.35 -0.26
CA LEU A 499 11.42 8.80 -0.13
C LEU A 499 10.84 9.42 -1.41
N SER A 500 11.23 8.89 -2.58
CA SER A 500 10.67 9.28 -3.89
C SER A 500 9.16 9.08 -3.95
N SER A 501 8.63 7.97 -3.43
CA SER A 501 7.20 7.65 -3.42
C SER A 501 6.39 8.58 -2.51
N TYR A 502 6.95 8.98 -1.38
CA TYR A 502 6.38 10.04 -0.55
C TYR A 502 6.32 11.38 -1.29
N LEU A 503 7.40 11.76 -1.96
CA LEU A 503 7.48 13.02 -2.72
C LEU A 503 6.50 13.02 -3.90
N VAL A 504 6.46 11.94 -4.68
CA VAL A 504 5.53 11.81 -5.82
C VAL A 504 4.08 11.88 -5.35
N SER A 505 3.72 11.17 -4.28
CA SER A 505 2.37 11.22 -3.70
C SER A 505 1.99 12.64 -3.24
N ALA A 506 2.90 13.32 -2.57
CA ALA A 506 2.69 14.69 -2.12
C ALA A 506 2.51 15.66 -3.30
N VAL A 507 3.37 15.55 -4.32
CA VAL A 507 3.32 16.40 -5.51
C VAL A 507 2.05 16.13 -6.32
N LEU A 508 1.65 14.87 -6.53
CA LEU A 508 0.41 14.53 -7.23
C LEU A 508 -0.82 15.09 -6.51
N THR A 509 -0.91 14.93 -5.18
CA THR A 509 -2.02 15.50 -4.40
C THR A 509 -2.02 17.03 -4.50
N PHE A 510 -0.86 17.66 -4.44
CA PHE A 510 -0.73 19.11 -4.54
C PHE A 510 -1.12 19.62 -5.93
N ILE A 511 -0.70 18.96 -7.00
CA ILE A 511 -1.10 19.26 -8.37
C ILE A 511 -2.61 19.09 -8.54
N ALA A 512 -3.19 18.01 -8.02
CA ALA A 512 -4.64 17.80 -8.06
C ALA A 512 -5.39 18.94 -7.35
N ALA A 513 -4.89 19.40 -6.20
CA ALA A 513 -5.47 20.55 -5.50
C ALA A 513 -5.39 21.85 -6.31
N LEU A 514 -4.24 22.11 -6.94
CA LEU A 514 -4.08 23.29 -7.80
C LEU A 514 -5.01 23.24 -9.03
N LEU A 515 -5.17 22.07 -9.65
CA LEU A 515 -6.09 21.89 -10.77
C LEU A 515 -7.54 22.13 -10.35
N VAL A 516 -7.92 21.62 -9.18
CA VAL A 516 -9.26 21.86 -8.62
C VAL A 516 -9.45 23.35 -8.31
N ASP A 517 -8.49 23.99 -7.66
CA ASP A 517 -8.55 25.43 -7.36
C ASP A 517 -8.66 26.26 -8.64
N PHE A 518 -7.95 25.88 -9.71
CA PHE A 518 -8.04 26.52 -11.02
C PHE A 518 -9.45 26.37 -11.63
N VAL A 519 -10.03 25.20 -11.61
CA VAL A 519 -11.41 24.98 -12.09
C VAL A 519 -12.41 25.80 -11.26
N MET A 520 -12.24 25.84 -9.94
CA MET A 520 -13.11 26.55 -9.02
C MET A 520 -12.97 28.08 -9.13
N TYR A 521 -11.84 28.58 -9.62
CA TYR A 521 -11.65 30.00 -9.89
C TYR A 521 -12.72 30.56 -10.85
N PHE A 522 -13.04 29.81 -11.91
CA PHE A 522 -14.09 30.21 -12.86
C PHE A 522 -15.49 30.18 -12.24
N GLN A 523 -15.74 29.32 -11.27
CA GLN A 523 -17.01 29.30 -10.53
C GLN A 523 -17.12 30.48 -9.55
N LEU A 524 -16.00 30.85 -8.92
CA LEU A 524 -15.92 31.96 -7.98
C LEU A 524 -16.21 33.30 -8.68
N ASP A 525 -15.79 33.44 -9.94
CA ASP A 525 -16.03 34.65 -10.74
C ASP A 525 -17.51 34.83 -11.09
N LYS A 526 -18.27 33.76 -11.27
CA LYS A 526 -19.70 33.74 -11.60
C LYS A 526 -20.64 34.07 -10.42
N ILE A 527 -20.12 34.25 -9.19
CA ILE A 527 -20.95 34.55 -8.02
C ILE A 527 -21.57 35.94 -8.19
N ASN A 528 -22.92 35.99 -8.22
CA ASN A 528 -23.68 37.22 -8.31
C ASN A 528 -23.75 37.89 -6.95
N MET A 529 -23.09 39.05 -6.81
CA MET A 529 -23.00 39.83 -5.58
C MET A 529 -24.36 40.25 -5.02
N ALA A 530 -25.25 40.69 -5.91
CA ALA A 530 -26.58 41.19 -5.51
C ALA A 530 -27.48 40.06 -4.94
N GLU A 531 -27.41 38.88 -5.51
CA GLU A 531 -28.18 37.71 -5.09
C GLU A 531 -27.64 37.12 -3.78
N ALA A 532 -26.28 37.06 -3.65
CA ALA A 532 -25.60 36.54 -2.48
C ALA A 532 -25.87 37.39 -1.21
N LEU A 533 -26.11 38.70 -1.36
CA LEU A 533 -26.42 39.63 -0.26
C LEU A 533 -27.92 39.77 0.00
N LYS A 534 -28.81 39.57 -1.00
CA LYS A 534 -30.27 39.63 -0.88
C LYS A 534 -30.91 38.50 -0.07
N SER A 535 -30.22 37.39 0.13
CA SER A 535 -30.79 36.18 0.76
C SER A 535 -30.99 36.28 2.28
N VAL A 536 -31.20 37.49 2.83
CA VAL A 536 -31.42 37.78 4.28
C VAL A 536 -32.83 38.32 4.58
N GLU A 537 -33.70 38.53 3.56
CA GLU A 537 -35.08 38.87 3.81
C GLU A 537 -36.04 37.68 3.74
#